data_6254daa6d45faf101e1968411a14548a
#
_entry.id   6254daa6d45faf101e1968411a14548a
#
_cell.length_a   1.000
_cell.length_b   1.000
_cell.length_c   1.000
_cell.angle_alpha   90.00
_cell.angle_beta   90.00
_cell.angle_gamma   90.00
#
_symmetry.space_group_name_H-M   'P 1'
#
loop_
_entity.id
_entity.type
_entity.pdbx_description
1 polymer ?
#
loop_
_entity_poly.entity_id
_entity_poly.type
_entity_poly.pdbx_seq_one_letter_code
_entity_poly.pdbx_strand_id
1 'polypeptide(L)'
;MSLIVFDGVSHRYGDRHVVRDVSVRLDERRIGVIGANGSGKSTFVRMLNGLVVPTSGSVRVAGLDPDKQARQVRHLVGFCFTDPDAQIVMPTVVEDIAFGLRRRGLDKEEIAGRVERALAAYGLAEHRDHPAHLLSGGQKQLLAIASVLVTNPDLLVMDEPTTLLDLANARRITELVAGLPQQVVLVTHHLDLLAGYDRVLVFDRGRIVCDAPPDEAVAHYQALMLR
;
A
#
# COMPACT_ATOMS: atom_id res chain seq x y z
N MET A 1 -7.32 -4.83 13.72
CA MET A 1 -6.54 -5.36 12.58
C MET A 1 -7.49 -6.13 11.69
N SER A 2 -7.37 -5.96 10.39
CA SER A 2 -8.23 -6.64 9.42
C SER A 2 -7.62 -7.98 9.05
N LEU A 3 -8.39 -9.08 9.18
CA LEU A 3 -7.95 -10.37 8.69
C LEU A 3 -7.99 -10.39 7.16
N ILE A 4 -6.84 -10.68 6.55
CA ILE A 4 -6.69 -10.88 5.11
C ILE A 4 -6.58 -12.37 4.83
N VAL A 5 -7.35 -12.88 3.88
CA VAL A 5 -7.33 -14.30 3.49
C VAL A 5 -7.24 -14.41 1.97
N PHE A 6 -6.25 -15.13 1.51
CA PHE A 6 -6.16 -15.64 0.15
C PHE A 6 -6.36 -17.16 0.20
N ASP A 7 -7.20 -17.70 -0.68
CA ASP A 7 -7.52 -19.13 -0.72
C ASP A 7 -7.45 -19.63 -2.17
N GLY A 8 -6.39 -20.40 -2.48
CA GLY A 8 -6.13 -21.00 -3.80
C GLY A 8 -6.04 -19.96 -4.92
N VAL A 9 -5.54 -18.75 -4.62
CA VAL A 9 -5.60 -17.62 -5.56
C VAL A 9 -4.59 -17.79 -6.68
N SER A 10 -5.12 -17.71 -7.92
CA SER A 10 -4.28 -17.59 -9.13
C SER A 10 -4.77 -16.44 -9.99
N HIS A 11 -3.83 -15.81 -10.70
CA HIS A 11 -4.13 -14.76 -11.67
C HIS A 11 -3.23 -14.82 -12.88
N ARG A 12 -3.82 -14.53 -14.04
CA ARG A 12 -3.12 -14.46 -15.33
C ARG A 12 -3.53 -13.22 -16.12
N TYR A 13 -2.60 -12.67 -16.85
CA TYR A 13 -2.82 -11.68 -17.90
C TYR A 13 -2.63 -12.39 -19.25
N GLY A 14 -3.72 -12.65 -19.98
CA GLY A 14 -3.68 -13.53 -21.14
C GLY A 14 -3.16 -14.92 -20.77
N ASP A 15 -2.08 -15.37 -21.41
CA ASP A 15 -1.46 -16.68 -21.15
C ASP A 15 -0.40 -16.63 -20.03
N ARG A 16 -0.01 -15.44 -19.57
CA ARG A 16 1.03 -15.29 -18.55
C ARG A 16 0.44 -15.44 -17.15
N HIS A 17 0.79 -16.52 -16.46
CA HIS A 17 0.51 -16.68 -15.04
C HIS A 17 1.41 -15.77 -14.18
N VAL A 18 0.79 -14.88 -13.39
CA VAL A 18 1.50 -13.91 -12.56
C VAL A 18 1.39 -14.24 -11.08
N VAL A 19 0.26 -14.78 -10.62
CA VAL A 19 0.07 -15.36 -9.28
C VAL A 19 -0.40 -16.79 -9.45
N ARG A 20 0.14 -17.72 -8.65
CA ARG A 20 -0.05 -19.16 -8.83
C ARG A 20 -0.35 -19.84 -7.52
N ASP A 21 -1.60 -20.20 -7.29
CA ASP A 21 -2.07 -21.03 -6.17
C ASP A 21 -1.57 -20.53 -4.82
N VAL A 22 -1.87 -19.27 -4.53
CA VAL A 22 -1.47 -18.61 -3.28
C VAL A 22 -2.59 -18.77 -2.26
N SER A 23 -2.25 -19.39 -1.12
CA SER A 23 -3.11 -19.49 0.06
C SER A 23 -2.34 -18.97 1.27
N VAL A 24 -2.85 -17.90 1.90
CA VAL A 24 -2.24 -17.29 3.07
C VAL A 24 -3.28 -16.53 3.89
N ARG A 25 -3.09 -16.51 5.21
CA ARG A 25 -3.87 -15.68 6.17
C ARG A 25 -2.91 -14.70 6.83
N LEU A 26 -3.28 -13.43 6.86
CA LEU A 26 -2.47 -12.35 7.38
C LEU A 26 -3.31 -11.53 8.36
N ASP A 27 -2.91 -11.48 9.61
CA ASP A 27 -3.54 -10.69 10.67
C ASP A 27 -2.53 -9.85 11.46
N GLU A 28 -1.25 -9.94 11.10
CA GLU A 28 -0.19 -9.16 11.70
C GLU A 28 -0.33 -7.67 11.36
N ARG A 29 0.24 -6.82 12.21
CA ARG A 29 0.15 -5.36 12.02
C ARG A 29 1.08 -4.84 10.92
N ARG A 30 2.25 -5.46 10.77
CA ARG A 30 3.29 -5.08 9.81
C ARG A 30 3.66 -6.26 8.96
N ILE A 31 3.26 -6.23 7.69
CA ILE A 31 3.47 -7.32 6.74
C ILE A 31 4.31 -6.80 5.59
N GLY A 32 5.47 -7.41 5.39
CA GLY A 32 6.34 -7.16 4.24
C GLY A 32 6.06 -8.12 3.09
N VAL A 33 6.22 -7.65 1.86
CA VAL A 33 6.14 -8.49 0.65
C VAL A 33 7.35 -8.16 -0.22
N ILE A 34 8.25 -9.11 -0.38
CA ILE A 34 9.49 -8.96 -1.15
C ILE A 34 9.61 -9.99 -2.27
N GLY A 35 10.55 -9.78 -3.18
CA GLY A 35 10.81 -10.68 -4.33
C GLY A 35 11.30 -9.90 -5.54
N ALA A 36 11.80 -10.59 -6.54
CA ALA A 36 12.32 -9.99 -7.77
C ALA A 36 11.24 -9.24 -8.56
N ASN A 37 11.66 -8.33 -9.45
CA ASN A 37 10.75 -7.66 -10.36
C ASN A 37 10.01 -8.67 -11.23
N GLY A 38 8.70 -8.49 -11.38
CA GLY A 38 7.84 -9.42 -12.12
C GLY A 38 7.49 -10.71 -11.38
N SER A 39 7.84 -10.89 -10.09
CA SER A 39 7.50 -12.07 -9.30
C SER A 39 6.02 -12.17 -8.91
N GLY A 40 5.20 -11.11 -9.10
CA GLY A 40 3.77 -11.11 -8.83
C GLY A 40 3.31 -10.27 -7.64
N LYS A 41 4.23 -9.65 -6.89
CA LYS A 41 3.94 -8.87 -5.66
C LYS A 41 2.86 -7.80 -5.84
N SER A 42 3.05 -6.90 -6.79
CA SER A 42 2.10 -5.80 -7.05
C SER A 42 0.73 -6.33 -7.46
N THR A 43 0.68 -7.40 -8.27
CA THR A 43 -0.58 -8.06 -8.64
C THR A 43 -1.28 -8.64 -7.41
N PHE A 44 -0.53 -9.30 -6.53
CA PHE A 44 -1.04 -9.88 -5.29
C PHE A 44 -1.64 -8.80 -4.37
N VAL A 45 -0.90 -7.72 -4.07
CA VAL A 45 -1.41 -6.69 -3.15
C VAL A 45 -2.55 -5.86 -3.75
N ARG A 46 -2.61 -5.70 -5.07
CA ARG A 46 -3.72 -5.02 -5.76
C ARG A 46 -5.05 -5.77 -5.69
N MET A 47 -5.04 -7.04 -5.35
CA MET A 47 -6.26 -7.79 -5.09
C MET A 47 -6.93 -7.38 -3.78
N LEU A 48 -6.16 -6.81 -2.82
CA LEU A 48 -6.68 -6.41 -1.50
C LEU A 48 -7.71 -5.28 -1.57
N ASN A 49 -7.70 -4.46 -2.61
CA ASN A 49 -8.67 -3.36 -2.79
C ASN A 49 -9.53 -3.51 -4.07
N GLY A 50 -9.47 -4.69 -4.70
CA GLY A 50 -10.21 -5.00 -5.92
C GLY A 50 -9.73 -4.26 -7.17
N LEU A 51 -8.47 -3.82 -7.22
CA LEU A 51 -7.82 -3.32 -8.44
C LEU A 51 -7.48 -4.45 -9.41
N VAL A 52 -7.23 -5.64 -8.87
CA VAL A 52 -7.06 -6.87 -9.64
C VAL A 52 -8.02 -7.91 -9.08
N VAL A 53 -8.76 -8.58 -9.96
CA VAL A 53 -9.64 -9.69 -9.60
C VAL A 53 -8.89 -11.00 -9.89
N PRO A 54 -8.83 -11.95 -8.95
CA PRO A 54 -8.18 -13.24 -9.21
C PRO A 54 -8.90 -14.00 -10.34
N THR A 55 -8.13 -14.74 -11.14
CA THR A 55 -8.72 -15.61 -12.19
C THR A 55 -9.35 -16.87 -11.58
N SER A 56 -8.81 -17.34 -10.44
CA SER A 56 -9.36 -18.44 -9.64
C SER A 56 -8.99 -18.25 -8.16
N GLY A 57 -9.69 -18.97 -7.30
CA GLY A 57 -9.58 -18.81 -5.84
C GLY A 57 -10.39 -17.63 -5.32
N SER A 58 -10.16 -17.23 -4.09
CA SER A 58 -10.88 -16.12 -3.45
C SER A 58 -9.97 -15.27 -2.56
N VAL A 59 -10.29 -13.97 -2.48
CA VAL A 59 -9.67 -13.01 -1.56
C VAL A 59 -10.73 -12.47 -0.62
N ARG A 60 -10.39 -12.30 0.66
CA ARG A 60 -11.22 -11.62 1.63
C ARG A 60 -10.39 -10.66 2.47
N VAL A 61 -10.93 -9.48 2.72
CA VAL A 61 -10.36 -8.46 3.60
C VAL A 61 -11.42 -8.07 4.61
N ALA A 62 -11.15 -8.29 5.88
CA ALA A 62 -12.14 -8.12 6.97
C ALA A 62 -13.48 -8.85 6.68
N GLY A 63 -13.41 -10.05 6.07
CA GLY A 63 -14.58 -10.85 5.67
C GLY A 63 -15.26 -10.41 4.37
N LEU A 64 -14.92 -9.24 3.82
CA LEU A 64 -15.47 -8.72 2.57
C LEU A 64 -14.72 -9.28 1.35
N ASP A 65 -15.45 -9.47 0.26
CA ASP A 65 -14.92 -9.87 -1.05
C ASP A 65 -14.59 -8.62 -1.89
N PRO A 66 -13.30 -8.35 -2.21
CA PRO A 66 -12.91 -7.13 -2.92
C PRO A 66 -13.52 -6.99 -4.33
N ASP A 67 -13.87 -8.08 -4.98
CA ASP A 67 -14.54 -8.06 -6.29
C ASP A 67 -16.00 -7.66 -6.16
N LYS A 68 -16.74 -8.33 -5.27
CA LYS A 68 -18.19 -8.17 -5.12
C LYS A 68 -18.56 -6.96 -4.29
N GLN A 69 -17.72 -6.58 -3.33
CA GLN A 69 -17.96 -5.55 -2.33
C GLN A 69 -16.92 -4.42 -2.41
N ALA A 70 -16.43 -4.13 -3.62
CA ALA A 70 -15.34 -3.20 -3.88
C ALA A 70 -15.49 -1.84 -3.18
N ARG A 71 -16.72 -1.29 -3.14
CA ARG A 71 -16.97 -0.01 -2.46
C ARG A 71 -16.72 -0.09 -0.96
N GLN A 72 -17.19 -1.15 -0.30
CA GLN A 72 -17.00 -1.35 1.15
C GLN A 72 -15.51 -1.59 1.46
N VAL A 73 -14.85 -2.44 0.66
CA VAL A 73 -13.42 -2.71 0.81
C VAL A 73 -12.59 -1.44 0.65
N ARG A 74 -12.86 -0.57 -0.34
CA ARG A 74 -12.13 0.70 -0.54
C ARG A 74 -12.40 1.74 0.56
N HIS A 75 -13.37 1.53 1.42
CA HIS A 75 -13.52 2.31 2.65
C HIS A 75 -12.57 1.86 3.75
N LEU A 76 -12.21 0.58 3.78
CA LEU A 76 -11.33 -0.03 4.78
C LEU A 76 -9.87 -0.04 4.34
N VAL A 77 -9.61 -0.14 3.03
CA VAL A 77 -8.27 -0.32 2.46
C VAL A 77 -7.84 0.94 1.74
N GLY A 78 -6.83 1.60 2.28
CA GLY A 78 -6.07 2.63 1.58
C GLY A 78 -4.98 1.99 0.73
N PHE A 79 -4.77 2.50 -0.48
CA PHE A 79 -3.73 2.00 -1.38
C PHE A 79 -2.83 3.15 -1.86
N CYS A 80 -1.51 3.00 -1.68
CA CYS A 80 -0.51 3.92 -2.18
C CYS A 80 0.26 3.24 -3.32
N PHE A 81 0.25 3.87 -4.49
CA PHE A 81 0.97 3.41 -5.67
C PHE A 81 2.46 3.79 -5.60
N THR A 82 3.28 3.11 -6.39
CA THR A 82 4.71 3.40 -6.56
C THR A 82 4.93 4.81 -7.11
N ASP A 83 4.12 5.20 -8.11
CA ASP A 83 4.17 6.51 -8.76
C ASP A 83 3.07 7.41 -8.17
N PRO A 84 3.42 8.47 -7.43
CA PRO A 84 2.45 9.41 -6.89
C PRO A 84 1.69 10.20 -7.97
N ASP A 85 2.27 10.44 -9.14
CA ASP A 85 1.59 11.12 -10.24
C ASP A 85 0.41 10.30 -10.80
N ALA A 86 0.45 8.98 -10.66
CA ALA A 86 -0.69 8.11 -10.99
C ALA A 86 -1.83 8.17 -9.95
N GLN A 87 -1.58 8.76 -8.77
CA GLN A 87 -2.53 8.82 -7.65
C GLN A 87 -3.10 10.22 -7.42
N ILE A 88 -2.28 11.26 -7.59
CA ILE A 88 -2.68 12.66 -7.42
C ILE A 88 -3.59 13.04 -8.60
N VAL A 89 -4.83 13.46 -8.28
CA VAL A 89 -5.86 13.72 -9.30
C VAL A 89 -6.38 15.15 -9.29
N MET A 90 -6.10 15.92 -8.23
CA MET A 90 -6.60 17.28 -8.09
C MET A 90 -5.51 18.32 -8.38
N PRO A 91 -5.87 19.53 -8.81
CA PRO A 91 -4.90 20.56 -9.19
C PRO A 91 -4.00 21.02 -8.04
N THR A 92 -4.55 21.14 -6.83
CA THR A 92 -3.83 21.66 -5.65
C THR A 92 -3.74 20.62 -4.54
N VAL A 93 -2.77 20.82 -3.64
CA VAL A 93 -2.52 19.95 -2.50
C VAL A 93 -3.75 19.82 -1.60
N VAL A 94 -4.37 20.93 -1.24
CA VAL A 94 -5.55 20.95 -0.36
C VAL A 94 -6.73 20.22 -1.00
N GLU A 95 -6.94 20.41 -2.31
CA GLU A 95 -8.02 19.75 -3.03
C GLU A 95 -7.81 18.25 -3.13
N ASP A 96 -6.58 17.79 -3.32
CA ASP A 96 -6.25 16.38 -3.43
C ASP A 96 -6.47 15.65 -2.11
N ILE A 97 -6.01 16.22 -0.99
CA ILE A 97 -6.30 15.66 0.34
C ILE A 97 -7.80 15.62 0.61
N ALA A 98 -8.54 16.70 0.27
CA ALA A 98 -9.98 16.78 0.46
C ALA A 98 -10.77 15.79 -0.41
N PHE A 99 -10.21 15.40 -1.57
CA PHE A 99 -10.91 14.58 -2.56
C PHE A 99 -11.40 13.25 -2.00
N GLY A 100 -10.56 12.54 -1.23
CA GLY A 100 -10.90 11.26 -0.61
C GLY A 100 -12.04 11.35 0.42
N LEU A 101 -12.30 12.54 0.99
CA LEU A 101 -13.31 12.77 2.01
C LEU A 101 -14.69 13.12 1.43
N ARG A 102 -14.77 13.62 0.20
CA ARG A 102 -16.02 14.14 -0.41
C ARG A 102 -17.18 13.15 -0.45
N ARG A 103 -16.90 11.85 -0.41
CA ARG A 103 -17.92 10.77 -0.49
C ARG A 103 -18.10 10.01 0.83
N ARG A 104 -17.61 10.57 1.95
CA ARG A 104 -17.63 9.93 3.26
C ARG A 104 -18.81 10.39 4.15
N GLY A 105 -19.70 11.25 3.64
CA GLY A 105 -20.85 11.77 4.39
C GLY A 105 -20.49 12.78 5.48
N LEU A 106 -19.28 13.35 5.41
CA LEU A 106 -18.78 14.37 6.33
C LEU A 106 -19.30 15.75 5.92
N ASP A 107 -19.51 16.64 6.89
CA ASP A 107 -19.80 18.04 6.61
C ASP A 107 -18.54 18.83 6.19
N LYS A 108 -18.73 20.07 5.75
CA LYS A 108 -17.65 20.90 5.22
C LYS A 108 -16.61 21.27 6.29
N GLU A 109 -17.06 21.49 7.52
CA GLU A 109 -16.17 21.89 8.63
C GLU A 109 -15.30 20.70 9.06
N GLU A 110 -15.89 19.52 9.13
CA GLU A 110 -15.16 18.29 9.45
C GLU A 110 -14.13 17.95 8.36
N ILE A 111 -14.50 18.09 7.06
CA ILE A 111 -13.55 17.92 5.95
C ILE A 111 -12.40 18.92 6.08
N ALA A 112 -12.69 20.21 6.25
CA ALA A 112 -11.67 21.24 6.40
C ALA A 112 -10.74 20.93 7.58
N GLY A 113 -11.29 20.60 8.75
CA GLY A 113 -10.50 20.26 9.93
C GLY A 113 -9.62 19.02 9.75
N ARG A 114 -10.06 17.99 9.04
CA ARG A 114 -9.25 16.81 8.72
C ARG A 114 -8.12 17.16 7.75
N VAL A 115 -8.41 17.97 6.74
CA VAL A 115 -7.43 18.41 5.75
C VAL A 115 -6.32 19.24 6.41
N GLU A 116 -6.66 20.22 7.24
CA GLU A 116 -5.65 21.04 7.94
C GLU A 116 -4.77 20.19 8.86
N ARG A 117 -5.35 19.24 9.60
CA ARG A 117 -4.56 18.29 10.40
C ARG A 117 -3.62 17.43 9.56
N ALA A 118 -4.09 16.96 8.40
CA ALA A 118 -3.25 16.18 7.48
C ALA A 118 -2.10 17.03 6.91
N LEU A 119 -2.38 18.25 6.46
CA LEU A 119 -1.36 19.17 5.97
C LEU A 119 -0.26 19.40 7.01
N ALA A 120 -0.63 19.65 8.26
CA ALA A 120 0.31 19.84 9.35
C ALA A 120 1.10 18.55 9.65
N ALA A 121 0.42 17.41 9.79
CA ALA A 121 1.05 16.12 10.15
C ALA A 121 2.07 15.64 9.12
N TYR A 122 1.80 15.88 7.82
CA TYR A 122 2.68 15.43 6.73
C TYR A 122 3.63 16.51 6.22
N GLY A 123 3.68 17.71 6.88
CA GLY A 123 4.58 18.78 6.54
C GLY A 123 4.29 19.42 5.18
N LEU A 124 3.01 19.51 4.83
CA LEU A 124 2.51 20.08 3.58
C LEU A 124 1.80 21.44 3.78
N ALA A 125 1.80 21.98 5.00
CA ALA A 125 1.06 23.21 5.34
C ALA A 125 1.46 24.42 4.47
N GLU A 126 2.77 24.61 4.23
CA GLU A 126 3.27 25.70 3.38
C GLU A 126 2.95 25.49 1.88
N HIS A 127 2.58 24.28 1.50
CA HIS A 127 2.22 23.90 0.13
C HIS A 127 0.71 23.80 -0.10
N ARG A 128 -0.10 24.21 0.89
CA ARG A 128 -1.56 24.04 0.89
C ARG A 128 -2.23 24.35 -0.46
N ASP A 129 -1.98 25.54 -0.98
CA ASP A 129 -2.60 26.03 -2.21
C ASP A 129 -1.67 25.91 -3.45
N HIS A 130 -0.51 25.26 -3.28
CA HIS A 130 0.41 25.02 -4.39
C HIS A 130 -0.18 24.04 -5.41
N PRO A 131 0.11 24.23 -6.70
CA PRO A 131 -0.19 23.25 -7.73
C PRO A 131 0.54 21.92 -7.42
N ALA A 132 -0.22 20.82 -7.35
CA ALA A 132 0.32 19.52 -6.96
C ALA A 132 1.43 19.01 -7.90
N HIS A 133 1.36 19.36 -9.20
CA HIS A 133 2.36 18.96 -10.19
C HIS A 133 3.73 19.64 -10.00
N LEU A 134 3.79 20.78 -9.28
CA LEU A 134 5.05 21.50 -8.99
C LEU A 134 5.77 21.01 -7.73
N LEU A 135 5.18 20.08 -6.97
CA LEU A 135 5.82 19.48 -5.82
C LEU A 135 7.03 18.63 -6.22
N SER A 136 8.04 18.55 -5.34
CA SER A 136 9.14 17.58 -5.50
C SER A 136 8.62 16.14 -5.40
N GLY A 137 9.37 15.16 -5.89
CA GLY A 137 8.97 13.75 -5.83
C GLY A 137 8.63 13.28 -4.41
N GLY A 138 9.45 13.67 -3.42
CA GLY A 138 9.17 13.36 -2.00
C GLY A 138 7.91 14.04 -1.46
N GLN A 139 7.64 15.28 -1.85
CA GLN A 139 6.43 15.99 -1.47
C GLN A 139 5.18 15.38 -2.13
N LYS A 140 5.28 14.97 -3.40
CA LYS A 140 4.20 14.25 -4.09
C LYS A 140 3.88 12.92 -3.40
N GLN A 141 4.90 12.17 -2.98
CA GLN A 141 4.70 10.93 -2.26
C GLN A 141 4.03 11.16 -0.89
N LEU A 142 4.44 12.21 -0.16
CA LEU A 142 3.79 12.60 1.09
C LEU A 142 2.34 13.02 0.85
N LEU A 143 2.05 13.75 -0.23
CA LEU A 143 0.68 14.11 -0.62
C LEU A 143 -0.16 12.88 -0.92
N ALA A 144 0.36 11.94 -1.72
CA ALA A 144 -0.33 10.69 -2.03
C ALA A 144 -0.67 9.87 -0.76
N ILE A 145 0.27 9.77 0.18
CA ILE A 145 0.07 9.10 1.46
C ILE A 145 -0.96 9.87 2.32
N ALA A 146 -0.85 11.19 2.41
CA ALA A 146 -1.77 12.04 3.17
C ALA A 146 -3.21 11.92 2.65
N SER A 147 -3.40 11.94 1.32
CA SER A 147 -4.70 11.81 0.64
C SER A 147 -5.37 10.44 0.89
N VAL A 148 -4.57 9.41 1.18
CA VAL A 148 -5.08 8.11 1.60
C VAL A 148 -5.40 8.10 3.09
N LEU A 149 -4.44 8.51 3.93
CA LEU A 149 -4.54 8.40 5.39
C LEU A 149 -5.58 9.33 6.01
N VAL A 150 -5.89 10.48 5.37
CA VAL A 150 -6.97 11.38 5.81
C VAL A 150 -8.34 10.70 5.87
N THR A 151 -8.51 9.63 5.07
CA THR A 151 -9.72 8.81 5.05
C THR A 151 -9.79 7.82 6.21
N ASN A 152 -8.74 7.70 7.02
CA ASN A 152 -8.61 6.80 8.16
C ASN A 152 -8.92 5.34 7.81
N PRO A 153 -8.17 4.71 6.88
CA PRO A 153 -8.37 3.31 6.55
C PRO A 153 -7.92 2.40 7.70
N ASP A 154 -8.45 1.17 7.76
CA ASP A 154 -8.00 0.14 8.71
C ASP A 154 -6.73 -0.56 8.25
N LEU A 155 -6.61 -0.73 6.92
CA LEU A 155 -5.49 -1.35 6.24
C LEU A 155 -4.88 -0.36 5.24
N LEU A 156 -3.56 -0.15 5.31
CA LEU A 156 -2.78 0.58 4.33
C LEU A 156 -1.93 -0.40 3.51
N VAL A 157 -2.14 -0.41 2.21
CA VAL A 157 -1.32 -1.16 1.26
C VAL A 157 -0.41 -0.18 0.53
N MET A 158 0.88 -0.43 0.50
CA MET A 158 1.88 0.41 -0.15
C MET A 158 2.69 -0.42 -1.16
N ASP A 159 2.58 -0.07 -2.44
CA ASP A 159 3.26 -0.77 -3.53
C ASP A 159 4.54 0.02 -3.90
N GLU A 160 5.66 -0.33 -3.29
CA GLU A 160 6.98 0.28 -3.48
C GLU A 160 7.03 1.82 -3.31
N PRO A 161 6.58 2.37 -2.17
CA PRO A 161 6.38 3.81 -2.00
C PRO A 161 7.67 4.65 -1.96
N THR A 162 8.83 4.02 -1.90
CA THR A 162 10.13 4.70 -1.76
C THR A 162 11.03 4.59 -3.00
N THR A 163 10.61 3.86 -4.03
CA THR A 163 11.43 3.53 -5.20
C THR A 163 11.91 4.75 -5.99
N LEU A 164 11.11 5.81 -6.04
CA LEU A 164 11.42 7.03 -6.79
C LEU A 164 11.99 8.16 -5.90
N LEU A 165 12.35 7.85 -4.65
CA LEU A 165 12.77 8.84 -3.65
C LEU A 165 14.27 8.77 -3.38
N ASP A 166 14.85 9.91 -3.04
CA ASP A 166 16.17 9.96 -2.42
C ASP A 166 16.14 9.37 -1.00
N LEU A 167 17.33 9.13 -0.45
CA LEU A 167 17.47 8.48 0.86
C LEU A 167 16.79 9.23 2.01
N ALA A 168 16.81 10.58 1.98
CA ALA A 168 16.22 11.39 3.04
C ALA A 168 14.69 11.28 3.04
N ASN A 169 14.08 11.39 1.84
CA ASN A 169 12.66 11.24 1.67
C ASN A 169 12.19 9.80 1.95
N ALA A 170 12.96 8.79 1.52
CA ALA A 170 12.66 7.39 1.82
C ALA A 170 12.64 7.13 3.33
N ARG A 171 13.62 7.63 4.10
CA ARG A 171 13.66 7.53 5.56
C ARG A 171 12.44 8.20 6.20
N ARG A 172 12.11 9.42 5.77
CA ARG A 172 10.94 10.15 6.28
C ARG A 172 9.64 9.36 6.10
N ILE A 173 9.43 8.75 4.93
CA ILE A 173 8.26 7.90 4.67
C ILE A 173 8.29 6.66 5.58
N THR A 174 9.45 6.03 5.76
CA THR A 174 9.60 4.85 6.62
C THR A 174 9.26 5.15 8.07
N GLU A 175 9.78 6.23 8.62
CA GLU A 175 9.48 6.67 9.99
C GLU A 175 7.99 6.99 10.17
N LEU A 176 7.39 7.67 9.19
CA LEU A 176 5.96 7.93 9.17
C LEU A 176 5.17 6.63 9.22
N VAL A 177 5.47 5.67 8.34
CA VAL A 177 4.77 4.38 8.24
C VAL A 177 4.94 3.55 9.51
N ALA A 178 6.13 3.56 10.13
CA ALA A 178 6.38 2.85 11.38
C ALA A 178 5.47 3.34 12.52
N GLY A 179 5.19 4.64 12.58
CA GLY A 179 4.32 5.27 13.59
C GLY A 179 2.81 5.09 13.37
N LEU A 180 2.37 4.58 12.21
CA LEU A 180 0.95 4.49 11.88
C LEU A 180 0.21 3.47 12.78
N PRO A 181 -1.02 3.78 13.25
CA PRO A 181 -1.86 2.84 13.97
C PRO A 181 -2.47 1.75 13.08
N GLN A 182 -2.56 2.00 11.77
CA GLN A 182 -3.13 1.09 10.78
C GLN A 182 -2.34 -0.21 10.64
N GLN A 183 -3.00 -1.28 10.20
CA GLN A 183 -2.31 -2.44 9.64
C GLN A 183 -1.65 -2.02 8.32
N VAL A 184 -0.42 -2.46 8.08
CA VAL A 184 0.34 -2.09 6.86
C VAL A 184 0.80 -3.33 6.12
N VAL A 185 0.52 -3.37 4.81
CA VAL A 185 1.15 -4.29 3.86
C VAL A 185 2.08 -3.48 2.96
N LEU A 186 3.38 -3.69 3.09
CA LEU A 186 4.42 -3.00 2.32
C LEU A 186 5.06 -3.92 1.30
N VAL A 187 4.92 -3.60 0.03
CA VAL A 187 5.77 -4.16 -1.03
C VAL A 187 7.03 -3.32 -1.13
N THR A 188 8.19 -3.93 -1.05
CA THR A 188 9.47 -3.22 -1.20
C THR A 188 10.56 -4.14 -1.72
N HIS A 189 11.57 -3.54 -2.36
CA HIS A 189 12.86 -4.17 -2.66
C HIS A 189 13.98 -3.65 -1.72
N HIS A 190 13.69 -2.66 -0.88
CA HIS A 190 14.58 -2.14 0.15
C HIS A 190 14.40 -2.97 1.43
N LEU A 191 15.29 -3.94 1.64
CA LEU A 191 15.17 -4.93 2.72
C LEU A 191 15.32 -4.32 4.13
N ASP A 192 16.06 -3.24 4.24
CA ASP A 192 16.26 -2.47 5.47
C ASP A 192 14.95 -1.84 6.01
N LEU A 193 13.98 -1.59 5.13
CA LEU A 193 12.67 -1.07 5.53
C LEU A 193 11.82 -2.08 6.31
N LEU A 194 12.20 -3.35 6.28
CA LEU A 194 11.46 -4.43 6.94
C LEU A 194 11.87 -4.63 8.40
N ALA A 195 12.87 -3.91 8.88
CA ALA A 195 13.24 -3.93 10.30
C ALA A 195 12.02 -3.50 11.15
N GLY A 196 11.62 -4.36 12.09
CA GLY A 196 10.44 -4.13 12.92
C GLY A 196 9.10 -4.53 12.31
N TYR A 197 9.10 -5.19 11.16
CA TYR A 197 7.91 -5.86 10.64
C TYR A 197 7.66 -7.19 11.38
N ASP A 198 6.40 -7.63 11.42
CA ASP A 198 6.03 -8.85 12.14
C ASP A 198 6.22 -10.10 11.27
N ARG A 199 6.01 -9.96 9.95
CA ARG A 199 5.99 -11.07 9.00
C ARG A 199 6.37 -10.60 7.61
N VAL A 200 7.10 -11.43 6.86
CA VAL A 200 7.51 -11.13 5.48
C VAL A 200 7.24 -12.31 4.56
N LEU A 201 6.58 -12.03 3.44
CA LEU A 201 6.32 -12.97 2.36
C LEU A 201 7.35 -12.77 1.25
N VAL A 202 8.02 -13.83 0.85
CA VAL A 202 8.95 -13.83 -0.29
C VAL A 202 8.23 -14.40 -1.51
N PHE A 203 8.11 -13.58 -2.54
CA PHE A 203 7.53 -13.98 -3.83
C PHE A 203 8.61 -14.37 -4.82
N ASP A 204 8.46 -15.55 -5.43
CA ASP A 204 9.20 -15.97 -6.63
C ASP A 204 8.25 -16.63 -7.64
N ARG A 205 8.34 -16.23 -8.91
CA ARG A 205 7.58 -16.77 -10.05
C ARG A 205 6.09 -16.98 -9.77
N GLY A 206 5.48 -16.01 -9.08
CA GLY A 206 4.05 -16.00 -8.77
C GLY A 206 3.64 -16.82 -7.55
N ARG A 207 4.58 -17.34 -6.76
CA ARG A 207 4.32 -18.13 -5.55
C ARG A 207 4.93 -17.48 -4.32
N ILE A 208 4.37 -17.74 -3.15
CA ILE A 208 5.04 -17.48 -1.87
C ILE A 208 6.00 -18.66 -1.65
N VAL A 209 7.31 -18.37 -1.62
CA VAL A 209 8.37 -19.39 -1.44
C VAL A 209 8.97 -19.37 -0.04
N CYS A 210 8.72 -18.27 0.72
CA CYS A 210 9.04 -18.17 2.13
C CYS A 210 8.00 -17.27 2.81
N ASP A 211 7.65 -17.61 4.02
CA ASP A 211 6.69 -16.92 4.87
C ASP A 211 7.22 -17.03 6.31
N ALA A 212 7.88 -15.96 6.79
CA ALA A 212 8.70 -16.02 7.99
C ALA A 212 8.86 -14.61 8.62
N PRO A 213 9.43 -14.52 9.85
CA PRO A 213 9.92 -13.25 10.38
C PRO A 213 10.94 -12.58 9.45
N PRO A 214 11.12 -11.23 9.56
CA PRO A 214 11.94 -10.46 8.63
C PRO A 214 13.34 -11.01 8.36
N ASP A 215 14.09 -11.35 9.42
CA ASP A 215 15.48 -11.79 9.28
C ASP A 215 15.60 -13.09 8.48
N GLU A 216 14.72 -14.05 8.75
CA GLU A 216 14.68 -15.33 8.03
C GLU A 216 14.24 -15.15 6.58
N ALA A 217 13.21 -14.34 6.34
CA ALA A 217 12.69 -14.09 5.00
C ALA A 217 13.71 -13.33 4.14
N VAL A 218 14.42 -12.34 4.71
CA VAL A 218 15.48 -11.58 4.03
C VAL A 218 16.64 -12.50 3.69
N ALA A 219 17.09 -13.33 4.62
CA ALA A 219 18.17 -14.30 4.36
C ALA A 219 17.79 -15.30 3.25
N HIS A 220 16.53 -15.81 3.29
CA HIS A 220 16.01 -16.68 2.23
C HIS A 220 16.02 -15.98 0.87
N TYR A 221 15.53 -14.73 0.80
CA TYR A 221 15.48 -13.97 -0.44
C TYR A 221 16.89 -13.71 -1.00
N GLN A 222 17.85 -13.31 -0.16
CA GLN A 222 19.23 -13.11 -0.57
C GLN A 222 19.86 -14.39 -1.13
N ALA A 223 19.65 -15.54 -0.45
CA ALA A 223 20.11 -16.83 -0.94
C ALA A 223 19.46 -17.24 -2.28
N LEU A 224 18.18 -16.86 -2.49
CA LEU A 224 17.48 -17.11 -3.76
C LEU A 224 18.07 -16.29 -4.91
N MET A 225 18.49 -15.04 -4.65
CA MET A 225 19.06 -14.15 -5.68
C MET A 225 20.51 -14.48 -6.08
N LEU A 226 21.21 -15.30 -5.31
CA LEU A 226 22.57 -15.77 -5.61
C LEU A 226 22.62 -17.07 -6.45
N ARG A 227 21.44 -17.65 -6.76
CA ARG A 227 21.31 -18.86 -7.61
C ARG A 227 21.13 -18.50 -9.08
#